data_443473404218c5b104aae2a79c019e05
#
_entry.id   443473404218c5b104aae2a79c019e05
#
_cell.length_a   1.000
_cell.length_b   1.000
_cell.length_c   1.000
_cell.angle_alpha   90.00
_cell.angle_beta   90.00
_cell.angle_gamma   90.00
#
_symmetry.space_group_name_H-M   'P 1'
#
loop_
_entity.id
_entity.type
_entity.pdbx_description
1 polymer ?
#
loop_
_entity_poly.entity_id
_entity_poly.type
_entity_poly.pdbx_seq_one_letter_code
_entity_poly.pdbx_strand_id
1 'polypeptide(L)'
;DPRLTLRKAMSGGGDFSALVRRDRVVRHPPVVALCDISGSMTDYTRVFLHFLHRLTEDRRRVETFLFGTRLSHVTRALRARDIDAALADVSGAVQDWSGGTRIAASLHEFNRLWSRRVLGQGAIVLLFTDGLERDSDGSLAAEMERLHKSCRRLIWLNPLLRYDRFEPRAAGIRAMLPHVDEFRPVHQLASLEDLALALSRPALRADVDPRHWLRRAGG
;
A
#
# COMPACT_ATOMS: atom_id res chain seq x y z
N ASP A 1 -9.46 33.96 -1.37
CA ASP A 1 -8.47 34.49 -0.40
C ASP A 1 -8.66 35.97 -0.20
N PRO A 2 -9.26 36.43 0.94
CA PRO A 2 -9.59 37.82 1.17
C PRO A 2 -8.38 38.77 1.08
N ARG A 3 -7.21 38.30 1.59
CA ARG A 3 -5.99 39.14 1.60
C ARG A 3 -5.42 39.36 0.21
N LEU A 4 -5.42 38.32 -0.63
CA LEU A 4 -4.96 38.41 -2.02
C LEU A 4 -5.95 39.17 -2.88
N THR A 5 -7.26 39.02 -2.65
CA THR A 5 -8.29 39.82 -3.32
C THR A 5 -8.11 41.29 -3.00
N LEU A 6 -7.95 41.65 -1.72
CA LEU A 6 -7.74 43.03 -1.29
C LEU A 6 -6.46 43.65 -1.88
N ARG A 7 -5.35 42.89 -1.85
CA ARG A 7 -4.07 43.34 -2.44
C ARG A 7 -4.21 43.60 -3.94
N LYS A 8 -4.91 42.71 -4.67
CA LYS A 8 -5.12 42.84 -6.10
C LYS A 8 -6.06 44.01 -6.44
N ALA A 9 -7.08 44.24 -5.63
CA ALA A 9 -7.96 45.41 -5.74
C ALA A 9 -7.20 46.73 -5.49
N MET A 10 -6.33 46.77 -4.48
CA MET A 10 -5.52 47.97 -4.18
C MET A 10 -4.49 48.27 -5.28
N SER A 11 -3.90 47.24 -5.92
CA SER A 11 -2.96 47.44 -7.04
C SER A 11 -3.65 47.73 -8.38
N GLY A 12 -4.95 47.44 -8.51
CA GLY A 12 -5.75 47.63 -9.72
C GLY A 12 -6.71 48.83 -9.69
N GLY A 13 -6.46 49.85 -8.85
CA GLY A 13 -7.29 51.07 -8.82
C GLY A 13 -8.62 50.91 -8.07
N GLY A 14 -8.77 49.93 -7.18
CA GLY A 14 -9.95 49.77 -6.31
C GLY A 14 -11.07 48.92 -6.90
N ASP A 15 -10.86 48.26 -8.03
CA ASP A 15 -11.85 47.37 -8.63
C ASP A 15 -11.86 46.00 -7.94
N PHE A 16 -12.96 45.65 -7.27
CA PHE A 16 -13.22 44.39 -6.58
C PHE A 16 -13.80 43.27 -7.46
N SER A 17 -13.87 43.50 -8.78
CA SER A 17 -14.51 42.54 -9.70
C SER A 17 -13.77 41.17 -9.79
N ALA A 18 -12.48 41.12 -9.42
CA ALA A 18 -11.68 39.90 -9.51
C ALA A 18 -11.46 39.23 -8.14
N LEU A 19 -12.39 38.36 -7.75
CA LEU A 19 -12.22 37.53 -6.57
C LEU A 19 -11.10 36.47 -6.78
N VAL A 20 -10.04 36.57 -6.00
CA VAL A 20 -8.99 35.55 -5.99
C VAL A 20 -9.47 34.32 -5.18
N ARG A 21 -9.85 33.27 -5.88
CA ARG A 21 -10.23 31.99 -5.26
C ARG A 21 -8.98 31.22 -4.85
N ARG A 22 -9.06 30.59 -3.71
CA ARG A 22 -8.05 29.58 -3.28
C ARG A 22 -8.52 28.24 -3.80
N ASP A 23 -7.80 27.69 -4.77
CA ASP A 23 -8.03 26.30 -5.12
C ASP A 23 -7.55 25.38 -3.99
N ARG A 24 -8.36 24.37 -3.70
CA ARG A 24 -8.02 23.37 -2.70
C ARG A 24 -6.89 22.51 -3.28
N VAL A 25 -5.68 22.69 -2.80
CA VAL A 25 -4.58 21.78 -3.15
C VAL A 25 -4.94 20.40 -2.65
N VAL A 26 -5.29 19.50 -3.57
CA VAL A 26 -5.53 18.10 -3.24
C VAL A 26 -4.18 17.47 -2.89
N ARG A 27 -3.93 17.28 -1.61
CA ARG A 27 -2.75 16.55 -1.14
C ARG A 27 -3.10 15.06 -1.08
N HIS A 28 -2.45 14.28 -1.92
CA HIS A 28 -2.56 12.83 -1.82
C HIS A 28 -1.99 12.35 -0.48
N PRO A 29 -2.67 11.42 0.21
CA PRO A 29 -2.15 10.83 1.43
C PRO A 29 -0.82 10.09 1.14
N PRO A 30 0.07 9.97 2.15
CA PRO A 30 1.23 9.11 2.02
C PRO A 30 0.82 7.67 1.71
N VAL A 31 1.64 6.97 0.96
CA VAL A 31 1.46 5.55 0.64
C VAL A 31 2.63 4.77 1.20
N VAL A 32 2.36 3.69 1.89
CA VAL A 32 3.36 2.73 2.37
C VAL A 32 3.05 1.37 1.76
N ALA A 33 3.99 0.83 1.00
CA ALA A 33 3.89 -0.50 0.41
C ALA A 33 4.73 -1.50 1.20
N LEU A 34 4.12 -2.60 1.59
CA LEU A 34 4.73 -3.78 2.20
C LEU A 34 4.57 -4.94 1.23
N CYS A 35 5.65 -5.41 0.62
CA CYS A 35 5.60 -6.40 -0.45
C CYS A 35 6.33 -7.67 -0.06
N ASP A 36 5.61 -8.76 -0.10
CA ASP A 36 6.12 -10.11 0.03
C ASP A 36 6.90 -10.50 -1.23
N ILE A 37 8.12 -11.00 -1.03
CA ILE A 37 9.02 -11.48 -2.09
C ILE A 37 9.29 -12.98 -1.97
N SER A 38 8.46 -13.71 -1.26
CA SER A 38 8.56 -15.17 -1.16
C SER A 38 8.48 -15.87 -2.52
N GLY A 39 8.85 -17.14 -2.57
CA GLY A 39 8.85 -17.93 -3.81
C GLY A 39 7.50 -17.95 -4.51
N SER A 40 6.38 -17.99 -3.77
CA SER A 40 5.02 -17.94 -4.32
C SER A 40 4.66 -16.57 -4.95
N MET A 41 5.36 -15.52 -4.53
CA MET A 41 5.13 -14.15 -5.00
C MET A 41 6.05 -13.73 -6.16
N THR A 42 7.05 -14.55 -6.52
CA THR A 42 8.12 -14.20 -7.48
C THR A 42 7.57 -13.68 -8.81
N ASP A 43 6.57 -14.35 -9.38
CA ASP A 43 5.97 -13.97 -10.67
C ASP A 43 5.27 -12.61 -10.64
N TYR A 44 4.82 -12.18 -9.45
CA TYR A 44 4.09 -10.93 -9.26
C TYR A 44 4.99 -9.79 -8.81
N THR A 45 6.09 -10.10 -8.14
CA THR A 45 6.98 -9.10 -7.51
C THR A 45 7.48 -8.08 -8.54
N ARG A 46 7.88 -8.52 -9.74
CA ARG A 46 8.34 -7.60 -10.78
C ARG A 46 7.25 -6.62 -11.20
N VAL A 47 6.02 -7.08 -11.37
CA VAL A 47 4.87 -6.23 -11.75
C VAL A 47 4.58 -5.22 -10.64
N PHE A 48 4.65 -5.65 -9.37
CA PHE A 48 4.45 -4.74 -8.22
C PHE A 48 5.55 -3.69 -8.12
N LEU A 49 6.80 -4.07 -8.33
CA LEU A 49 7.92 -3.12 -8.29
C LEU A 49 7.83 -2.10 -9.43
N HIS A 50 7.43 -2.49 -10.64
CA HIS A 50 7.14 -1.57 -11.73
C HIS A 50 6.03 -0.57 -11.35
N PHE A 51 4.93 -1.06 -10.78
CA PHE A 51 3.84 -0.20 -10.30
C PHE A 51 4.31 0.76 -9.21
N LEU A 52 5.06 0.28 -8.23
CA LEU A 52 5.57 1.10 -7.13
C LEU A 52 6.60 2.12 -7.59
N HIS A 53 7.42 1.79 -8.58
CA HIS A 53 8.32 2.74 -9.22
C HIS A 53 7.53 3.90 -9.84
N ARG A 54 6.53 3.61 -10.68
CA ARG A 54 5.65 4.63 -11.27
C ARG A 54 4.91 5.43 -10.22
N LEU A 55 4.38 4.77 -9.19
CA LEU A 55 3.71 5.46 -8.09
C LEU A 55 4.66 6.42 -7.34
N THR A 56 5.95 6.07 -7.24
CA THR A 56 6.99 6.88 -6.60
C THR A 56 7.36 8.10 -7.46
N GLU A 57 7.30 7.98 -8.79
CA GLU A 57 7.46 9.12 -9.70
C GLU A 57 6.30 10.12 -9.58
N ASP A 58 5.05 9.61 -9.52
CA ASP A 58 3.85 10.44 -9.47
C ASP A 58 3.60 11.07 -8.10
N ARG A 59 4.07 10.43 -7.02
CA ARG A 59 3.78 10.82 -5.64
C ARG A 59 5.04 11.01 -4.81
N ARG A 60 5.19 12.18 -4.20
CA ARG A 60 6.35 12.53 -3.36
C ARG A 60 6.51 11.70 -2.08
N ARG A 61 5.44 11.03 -1.63
CA ARG A 61 5.36 10.39 -0.32
C ARG A 61 4.94 8.94 -0.46
N VAL A 62 5.83 8.16 -1.04
CA VAL A 62 5.72 6.71 -1.14
C VAL A 62 6.91 6.10 -0.42
N GLU A 63 6.65 5.17 0.48
CA GLU A 63 7.66 4.36 1.16
C GLU A 63 7.42 2.89 0.83
N THR A 64 8.47 2.18 0.43
CA THR A 64 8.38 0.79 -0.01
C THR A 64 9.30 -0.10 0.81
N PHE A 65 8.73 -1.17 1.31
CA PHE A 65 9.42 -2.22 2.05
C PHE A 65 9.18 -3.55 1.38
N LEU A 66 10.22 -4.35 1.27
CA LEU A 66 10.14 -5.74 0.84
C LEU A 66 10.37 -6.65 2.04
N PHE A 67 9.67 -7.76 2.09
CA PHE A 67 9.85 -8.74 3.14
C PHE A 67 9.77 -10.19 2.61
N GLY A 68 10.56 -11.04 3.20
CA GLY A 68 10.59 -12.48 3.05
C GLY A 68 10.95 -13.06 4.40
N THR A 69 12.23 -13.36 4.62
CA THR A 69 12.77 -13.71 5.95
C THR A 69 13.12 -12.46 6.76
N ARG A 70 13.35 -11.32 6.11
CA ARG A 70 13.72 -10.02 6.70
C ARG A 70 12.94 -8.89 6.04
N LEU A 71 12.81 -7.78 6.77
CA LEU A 71 12.24 -6.53 6.24
C LEU A 71 13.35 -5.64 5.66
N SER A 72 13.19 -5.22 4.42
CA SER A 72 14.13 -4.34 3.70
C SER A 72 13.44 -3.06 3.23
N HIS A 73 13.96 -1.89 3.59
CA HIS A 73 13.46 -0.60 3.14
C HIS A 73 14.12 -0.24 1.80
N VAL A 74 13.37 -0.28 0.69
CA VAL A 74 13.89 -0.14 -0.68
C VAL A 74 13.45 1.14 -1.40
N THR A 75 12.82 2.07 -0.70
CA THR A 75 12.32 3.34 -1.28
C THR A 75 13.39 4.08 -2.08
N ARG A 76 14.63 4.13 -1.56
CA ARG A 76 15.72 4.86 -2.22
C ARG A 76 16.09 4.21 -3.56
N ALA A 77 16.16 2.88 -3.61
CA ALA A 77 16.45 2.14 -4.83
C ALA A 77 15.38 2.38 -5.90
N LEU A 78 14.09 2.35 -5.51
CA LEU A 78 12.96 2.60 -6.41
C LEU A 78 12.87 4.05 -6.93
N ARG A 79 13.61 5.00 -6.38
CA ARG A 79 13.68 6.38 -6.87
C ARG A 79 14.68 6.58 -8.01
N ALA A 80 15.43 5.56 -8.41
CA ALA A 80 16.27 5.63 -9.59
C ALA A 80 15.44 5.97 -10.83
N ARG A 81 15.97 6.79 -11.73
CA ARG A 81 15.23 7.28 -12.91
C ARG A 81 14.91 6.15 -13.90
N ASP A 82 15.84 5.22 -14.02
CA ASP A 82 15.69 4.03 -14.87
C ASP A 82 15.10 2.87 -14.05
N ILE A 83 14.04 2.27 -14.53
CA ILE A 83 13.35 1.16 -13.88
C ILE A 83 14.23 -0.09 -13.78
N ASP A 84 15.00 -0.40 -14.81
CA ASP A 84 15.86 -1.59 -14.81
C ASP A 84 17.01 -1.43 -13.81
N ALA A 85 17.58 -0.23 -13.72
CA ALA A 85 18.56 0.11 -12.68
C ALA A 85 17.93 0.03 -11.28
N ALA A 86 16.71 0.56 -11.10
CA ALA A 86 15.97 0.46 -9.84
C ALA A 86 15.74 -0.98 -9.40
N LEU A 87 15.33 -1.86 -10.33
CA LEU A 87 15.11 -3.28 -10.05
C LEU A 87 16.42 -4.02 -9.74
N ALA A 88 17.53 -3.68 -10.41
CA ALA A 88 18.85 -4.22 -10.11
C ALA A 88 19.31 -3.82 -8.71
N ASP A 89 19.14 -2.54 -8.34
CA ASP A 89 19.48 -2.01 -7.01
C ASP A 89 18.63 -2.68 -5.91
N VAL A 90 17.34 -2.88 -6.16
CA VAL A 90 16.45 -3.60 -5.25
C VAL A 90 16.90 -5.05 -5.10
N SER A 91 17.24 -5.71 -6.20
CA SER A 91 17.73 -7.11 -6.17
C SER A 91 19.05 -7.23 -5.41
N GLY A 92 19.94 -6.27 -5.53
CA GLY A 92 21.18 -6.22 -4.76
C GLY A 92 20.99 -5.91 -3.28
N ALA A 93 19.96 -5.14 -2.93
CA ALA A 93 19.66 -4.77 -1.54
C ALA A 93 18.96 -5.89 -0.76
N VAL A 94 18.33 -6.84 -1.46
CA VAL A 94 17.57 -7.94 -0.86
C VAL A 94 18.35 -9.26 -0.99
N GLN A 95 18.81 -9.78 0.13
CA GLN A 95 19.65 -11.00 0.15
C GLN A 95 18.84 -12.31 0.09
N ASP A 96 17.52 -12.26 0.33
CA ASP A 96 16.66 -13.44 0.56
C ASP A 96 15.51 -13.56 -0.45
N TRP A 97 15.80 -13.39 -1.76
CA TRP A 97 14.83 -13.71 -2.80
C TRP A 97 14.44 -15.18 -2.72
N SER A 98 13.15 -15.49 -2.64
CA SER A 98 12.61 -16.85 -2.58
C SER A 98 12.83 -17.58 -1.25
N GLY A 99 13.25 -16.92 -0.19
CA GLY A 99 13.20 -17.45 1.18
C GLY A 99 11.76 -17.72 1.63
N GLY A 100 11.60 -18.40 2.76
CA GLY A 100 10.27 -18.58 3.37
C GLY A 100 9.71 -17.24 3.87
N THR A 101 8.38 -17.11 3.87
CA THR A 101 7.72 -15.90 4.36
C THR A 101 7.44 -15.99 5.84
N ARG A 102 7.83 -14.95 6.57
CA ARG A 102 7.49 -14.72 7.97
C ARG A 102 6.73 -13.40 8.07
N ILE A 103 5.46 -13.42 7.66
CA ILE A 103 4.62 -12.22 7.60
C ILE A 103 4.52 -11.58 8.98
N ALA A 104 4.21 -12.37 10.00
CA ALA A 104 4.06 -11.88 11.37
C ALA A 104 5.33 -11.20 11.89
N ALA A 105 6.50 -11.83 11.73
CA ALA A 105 7.78 -11.26 12.16
C ALA A 105 8.13 -9.98 11.41
N SER A 106 7.89 -9.94 10.11
CA SER A 106 8.14 -8.75 9.27
C SER A 106 7.21 -7.59 9.62
N LEU A 107 5.92 -7.88 9.89
CA LEU A 107 4.97 -6.87 10.36
C LEU A 107 5.32 -6.39 11.77
N HIS A 108 5.77 -7.28 12.66
CA HIS A 108 6.26 -6.89 13.98
C HIS A 108 7.43 -5.90 13.88
N GLU A 109 8.42 -6.22 13.06
CA GLU A 109 9.58 -5.35 12.82
C GLU A 109 9.13 -3.99 12.24
N PHE A 110 8.27 -4.00 11.24
CA PHE A 110 7.70 -2.78 10.66
C PHE A 110 6.95 -1.95 11.71
N ASN A 111 6.05 -2.55 12.45
CA ASN A 111 5.25 -1.88 13.48
C ASN A 111 6.12 -1.25 14.57
N ARG A 112 7.21 -1.92 14.98
CA ARG A 112 8.12 -1.46 16.01
C ARG A 112 9.05 -0.34 15.55
N LEU A 113 9.64 -0.46 14.36
CA LEU A 113 10.74 0.40 13.92
C LEU A 113 10.29 1.54 12.99
N TRP A 114 9.26 1.30 12.16
CA TRP A 114 8.92 2.17 11.04
C TRP A 114 7.57 2.85 11.14
N SER A 115 6.55 2.20 11.71
CA SER A 115 5.16 2.67 11.65
C SER A 115 5.01 4.14 12.06
N ARG A 116 5.61 4.54 13.19
CA ARG A 116 5.55 5.94 13.68
C ARG A 116 6.20 6.95 12.74
N ARG A 117 7.17 6.53 11.92
CA ARG A 117 7.91 7.41 11.01
C ARG A 117 7.18 7.60 9.69
N VAL A 118 6.55 6.54 9.17
CA VAL A 118 6.03 6.51 7.80
C VAL A 118 4.51 6.53 7.71
N LEU A 119 3.77 6.13 8.76
CA LEU A 119 2.30 6.10 8.75
C LEU A 119 1.64 7.40 9.21
N GLY A 120 2.43 8.43 9.52
CA GLY A 120 1.89 9.75 9.89
C GLY A 120 1.02 10.36 8.79
N GLN A 121 0.17 11.33 9.17
CA GLN A 121 -0.68 12.13 8.26
C GLN A 121 -1.72 11.31 7.47
N GLY A 122 -2.19 10.21 8.03
CA GLY A 122 -3.24 9.40 7.43
C GLY A 122 -2.76 8.61 6.22
N ALA A 123 -1.64 7.91 6.36
CA ALA A 123 -1.08 7.06 5.32
C ALA A 123 -2.03 5.91 4.93
N ILE A 124 -1.98 5.53 3.65
CA ILE A 124 -2.60 4.32 3.12
C ILE A 124 -1.51 3.25 3.06
N VAL A 125 -1.80 2.07 3.60
CA VAL A 125 -0.91 0.91 3.51
C VAL A 125 -1.41 -0.03 2.42
N LEU A 126 -0.50 -0.42 1.53
CA LEU A 126 -0.67 -1.46 0.53
C LEU A 126 0.11 -2.69 0.97
N LEU A 127 -0.57 -3.76 1.27
CA LEU A 127 0.04 -5.03 1.67
C LEU A 127 -0.10 -6.03 0.53
N PHE A 128 1.02 -6.36 -0.11
CA PHE A 128 1.10 -7.34 -1.20
C PHE A 128 1.60 -8.67 -0.65
N THR A 129 0.74 -9.65 -0.51
CA THR A 129 1.09 -11.02 -0.08
C THR A 129 -0.05 -11.98 -0.40
N ASP A 130 0.26 -13.25 -0.60
CA ASP A 130 -0.73 -14.32 -0.73
C ASP A 130 -1.34 -14.73 0.64
N GLY A 131 -0.73 -14.29 1.74
CA GLY A 131 -1.20 -14.57 3.09
C GLY A 131 -0.86 -15.98 3.59
N LEU A 132 0.07 -16.68 2.92
CA LEU A 132 0.53 -18.01 3.32
C LEU A 132 1.65 -17.90 4.37
N GLU A 133 1.25 -17.75 5.63
CA GLU A 133 2.15 -17.66 6.77
C GLU A 133 2.72 -19.05 7.11
N ARG A 134 4.01 -19.11 7.40
CA ARG A 134 4.68 -20.33 7.87
C ARG A 134 4.64 -20.49 9.39
N ASP A 135 4.72 -19.37 10.11
CA ASP A 135 4.75 -19.39 11.57
C ASP A 135 3.31 -19.43 12.12
N SER A 136 2.98 -20.43 12.91
CA SER A 136 1.63 -20.66 13.45
C SER A 136 1.47 -20.20 14.91
N ASP A 137 2.30 -19.25 15.36
CA ASP A 137 2.30 -18.77 16.75
C ASP A 137 1.11 -17.84 17.11
N GLY A 138 0.24 -17.53 16.15
CA GLY A 138 -0.94 -16.69 16.35
C GLY A 138 -0.64 -15.19 16.43
N SER A 139 0.61 -14.77 16.31
CA SER A 139 1.00 -13.33 16.42
C SER A 139 0.53 -12.50 15.22
N LEU A 140 0.28 -13.11 14.06
CA LEU A 140 -0.08 -12.42 12.82
C LEU A 140 -1.33 -11.53 12.98
N ALA A 141 -2.38 -12.03 13.63
CA ALA A 141 -3.61 -11.24 13.84
C ALA A 141 -3.35 -9.98 14.66
N ALA A 142 -2.56 -10.08 15.73
CA ALA A 142 -2.20 -8.96 16.59
C ALA A 142 -1.36 -7.90 15.84
N GLU A 143 -0.41 -8.34 15.00
CA GLU A 143 0.41 -7.42 14.20
C GLU A 143 -0.41 -6.76 13.08
N MET A 144 -1.35 -7.46 12.46
CA MET A 144 -2.29 -6.89 11.50
C MET A 144 -3.22 -5.86 12.15
N GLU A 145 -3.75 -6.15 13.34
CA GLU A 145 -4.57 -5.20 14.10
C GLU A 145 -3.80 -3.94 14.43
N ARG A 146 -2.53 -4.08 14.87
CA ARG A 146 -1.66 -2.95 15.17
C ARG A 146 -1.38 -2.10 13.93
N LEU A 147 -1.10 -2.73 12.80
CA LEU A 147 -0.89 -2.06 11.53
C LEU A 147 -2.14 -1.28 11.10
N HIS A 148 -3.31 -1.92 11.13
CA HIS A 148 -4.59 -1.30 10.78
C HIS A 148 -4.90 -0.07 11.64
N LYS A 149 -4.70 -0.17 12.97
CA LYS A 149 -4.90 0.97 13.88
C LYS A 149 -3.91 2.13 13.67
N SER A 150 -2.77 1.87 13.02
CA SER A 150 -1.70 2.85 12.80
C SER A 150 -1.82 3.58 11.46
N CYS A 151 -2.67 3.15 10.55
CA CYS A 151 -2.87 3.76 9.23
C CYS A 151 -4.31 4.25 9.06
N ARG A 152 -4.54 5.05 8.02
CA ARG A 152 -5.88 5.52 7.64
C ARG A 152 -6.69 4.44 6.92
N ARG A 153 -6.00 3.60 6.15
CA ARG A 153 -6.60 2.57 5.30
C ARG A 153 -5.57 1.50 5.01
N LEU A 154 -5.96 0.25 5.22
CA LEU A 154 -5.15 -0.93 4.92
C LEU A 154 -5.79 -1.70 3.78
N ILE A 155 -5.10 -1.76 2.64
CA ILE A 155 -5.54 -2.45 1.43
C ILE A 155 -4.67 -3.68 1.27
N TRP A 156 -5.27 -4.86 1.34
CA TRP A 156 -4.58 -6.10 1.07
C TRP A 156 -4.77 -6.51 -0.38
N LEU A 157 -3.66 -6.71 -1.05
CA LEU A 157 -3.52 -7.04 -2.45
C LEU A 157 -3.04 -8.50 -2.56
N ASN A 158 -3.95 -9.38 -2.94
CA ASN A 158 -3.69 -10.82 -2.97
C ASN A 158 -3.82 -11.37 -4.40
N PRO A 159 -2.73 -11.94 -4.97
CA PRO A 159 -2.76 -12.50 -6.33
C PRO A 159 -3.60 -13.77 -6.45
N LEU A 160 -3.86 -14.50 -5.35
CA LEU A 160 -4.67 -15.71 -5.36
C LEU A 160 -6.15 -15.45 -5.68
N LEU A 161 -6.62 -14.20 -5.53
CA LEU A 161 -7.97 -13.79 -5.92
C LEU A 161 -8.22 -13.86 -7.44
N ARG A 162 -7.21 -14.19 -8.24
CA ARG A 162 -7.38 -14.49 -9.67
C ARG A 162 -8.15 -15.79 -9.95
N TYR A 163 -8.17 -16.69 -8.96
CA TYR A 163 -8.83 -17.97 -9.10
C TYR A 163 -10.29 -17.88 -8.69
N ASP A 164 -11.22 -18.22 -9.59
CA ASP A 164 -12.67 -18.18 -9.35
C ASP A 164 -13.11 -19.02 -8.14
N ARG A 165 -12.34 -20.06 -7.82
CA ARG A 165 -12.58 -20.96 -6.67
C ARG A 165 -11.74 -20.62 -5.44
N PHE A 166 -11.25 -19.37 -5.35
CA PHE A 166 -10.52 -18.96 -4.17
C PHE A 166 -11.40 -19.07 -2.92
N GLU A 167 -10.87 -19.72 -1.90
CA GLU A 167 -11.48 -19.83 -0.58
C GLU A 167 -10.45 -19.43 0.49
N PRO A 168 -10.84 -18.61 1.49
CA PRO A 168 -9.92 -18.15 2.52
C PRO A 168 -9.68 -19.21 3.61
N ARG A 169 -9.18 -20.39 3.22
CA ARG A 169 -9.00 -21.54 4.12
C ARG A 169 -7.71 -21.48 4.95
N ALA A 170 -6.65 -20.89 4.42
CA ALA A 170 -5.37 -20.81 5.09
C ALA A 170 -5.46 -20.01 6.40
N ALA A 171 -4.80 -20.48 7.44
CA ALA A 171 -4.83 -19.84 8.76
C ALA A 171 -4.35 -18.38 8.71
N GLY A 172 -3.28 -18.09 7.95
CA GLY A 172 -2.77 -16.74 7.74
C GLY A 172 -3.83 -15.82 7.11
N ILE A 173 -4.53 -16.29 6.07
CA ILE A 173 -5.58 -15.51 5.42
C ILE A 173 -6.70 -15.17 6.41
N ARG A 174 -7.14 -16.16 7.19
CA ARG A 174 -8.20 -15.94 8.20
C ARG A 174 -7.76 -15.00 9.32
N ALA A 175 -6.48 -15.02 9.69
CA ALA A 175 -5.93 -14.12 10.70
C ALA A 175 -5.82 -12.68 10.20
N MET A 176 -5.53 -12.46 8.91
CA MET A 176 -5.31 -11.13 8.33
C MET A 176 -6.61 -10.44 7.90
N LEU A 177 -7.55 -11.21 7.36
CA LEU A 177 -8.76 -10.70 6.70
C LEU A 177 -9.64 -9.78 7.58
N PRO A 178 -9.82 -10.03 8.91
CA PRO A 178 -10.60 -9.15 9.78
C PRO A 178 -10.02 -7.74 9.98
N HIS A 179 -8.74 -7.56 9.67
CA HIS A 179 -7.98 -6.35 9.96
C HIS A 179 -7.66 -5.51 8.72
N VAL A 180 -8.35 -5.75 7.59
CA VAL A 180 -8.14 -4.96 6.37
C VAL A 180 -9.42 -4.22 5.98
N ASP A 181 -9.27 -3.03 5.39
CA ASP A 181 -10.39 -2.23 4.89
C ASP A 181 -10.83 -2.70 3.50
N GLU A 182 -9.88 -3.20 2.70
CA GLU A 182 -10.14 -3.71 1.36
C GLU A 182 -9.29 -4.94 1.07
N PHE A 183 -9.90 -5.89 0.38
CA PHE A 183 -9.26 -7.11 -0.10
C PHE A 183 -9.42 -7.20 -1.61
N ARG A 184 -8.32 -7.01 -2.36
CA ARG A 184 -8.33 -6.81 -3.81
C ARG A 184 -7.47 -7.82 -4.56
N PRO A 185 -7.90 -8.24 -5.76
CA PRO A 185 -7.03 -8.97 -6.66
C PRO A 185 -5.90 -8.07 -7.18
N VAL A 186 -4.74 -8.69 -7.44
CA VAL A 186 -3.58 -8.00 -8.00
C VAL A 186 -2.76 -8.95 -8.85
N HIS A 187 -3.25 -9.33 -10.01
CA HIS A 187 -2.59 -10.30 -10.87
C HIS A 187 -2.35 -9.80 -12.29
N GLN A 188 -2.85 -8.61 -12.63
CA GLN A 188 -2.71 -8.00 -13.96
C GLN A 188 -2.66 -6.47 -13.87
N LEU A 189 -2.19 -5.84 -14.94
CA LEU A 189 -2.00 -4.38 -14.99
C LEU A 189 -3.29 -3.61 -14.72
N ALA A 190 -4.43 -4.06 -15.25
CA ALA A 190 -5.74 -3.45 -15.00
C ALA A 190 -6.09 -3.39 -13.50
N SER A 191 -5.71 -4.41 -12.72
CA SER A 191 -5.92 -4.41 -11.26
C SER A 191 -5.10 -3.32 -10.57
N LEU A 192 -3.92 -3.00 -11.09
CA LEU A 192 -3.05 -1.94 -10.56
C LEU A 192 -3.55 -0.54 -10.97
N GLU A 193 -4.12 -0.40 -12.16
CA GLU A 193 -4.78 0.83 -12.60
C GLU A 193 -6.00 1.14 -11.73
N ASP A 194 -6.85 0.14 -11.46
CA ASP A 194 -7.96 0.25 -10.52
C ASP A 194 -7.49 0.64 -9.10
N LEU A 195 -6.36 0.10 -8.67
CA LEU A 195 -5.75 0.48 -7.39
C LEU A 195 -5.28 1.94 -7.39
N ALA A 196 -4.63 2.42 -8.46
CA ALA A 196 -4.20 3.80 -8.58
C ALA A 196 -5.38 4.77 -8.48
N LEU A 197 -6.52 4.45 -9.12
CA LEU A 197 -7.77 5.19 -8.99
C LEU A 197 -8.33 5.13 -7.56
N ALA A 198 -8.31 3.97 -6.92
CA ALA A 198 -8.78 3.76 -5.55
C ALA A 198 -7.96 4.53 -4.51
N LEU A 199 -6.67 4.75 -4.76
CA LEU A 199 -5.81 5.59 -3.91
C LEU A 199 -6.20 7.06 -3.93
N SER A 200 -6.87 7.52 -4.99
CA SER A 200 -7.30 8.91 -5.16
C SER A 200 -8.73 9.15 -4.67
N ARG A 201 -9.55 8.10 -4.59
CA ARG A 201 -10.96 8.16 -4.15
C ARG A 201 -11.25 7.01 -3.18
N PRO A 202 -12.05 7.22 -2.12
CA PRO A 202 -12.52 6.11 -1.30
C PRO A 202 -13.41 5.20 -2.19
N ALA A 203 -12.99 3.97 -2.39
CA ALA A 203 -13.80 3.02 -3.14
C ALA A 203 -14.86 2.42 -2.22
N LEU A 204 -16.12 2.75 -2.47
CA LEU A 204 -17.29 2.08 -1.94
C LEU A 204 -17.71 0.98 -2.92
N ARG A 205 -16.85 -0.01 -3.17
CA ARG A 205 -17.21 -1.16 -4.00
C ARG A 205 -17.42 -2.38 -3.10
N ALA A 206 -18.58 -3.00 -3.22
CA ALA A 206 -18.93 -4.20 -2.46
C ALA A 206 -18.05 -5.40 -2.78
N ASP A 207 -17.43 -5.43 -3.96
CA ASP A 207 -16.53 -6.48 -4.45
C ASP A 207 -15.18 -6.52 -3.73
N VAL A 208 -14.78 -5.43 -3.09
CA VAL A 208 -13.51 -5.33 -2.32
C VAL A 208 -13.71 -5.39 -0.81
N ASP A 209 -14.96 -5.52 -0.33
CA ASP A 209 -15.27 -5.60 1.09
C ASP A 209 -14.81 -6.96 1.65
N PRO A 210 -13.87 -6.99 2.62
CA PRO A 210 -13.37 -8.22 3.23
C PRO A 210 -14.47 -9.02 3.93
N ARG A 211 -15.59 -8.39 4.34
CA ARG A 211 -16.73 -9.06 5.00
C ARG A 211 -17.38 -10.11 4.11
N HIS A 212 -17.35 -9.93 2.81
CA HIS A 212 -17.81 -10.95 1.86
C HIS A 212 -17.05 -12.26 2.03
N TRP A 213 -15.74 -12.15 2.16
CA TRP A 213 -14.83 -13.30 2.32
C TRP A 213 -14.88 -13.91 3.72
N LEU A 214 -15.06 -13.09 4.77
CA LEU A 214 -15.21 -13.56 6.15
C LEU A 214 -16.43 -14.47 6.31
N ARG A 215 -17.54 -14.15 5.66
CA ARG A 215 -18.74 -14.99 5.67
C ARG A 215 -18.49 -16.36 5.02
N ARG A 216 -17.63 -16.43 4.00
CA ARG A 216 -17.24 -17.69 3.32
C ARG A 216 -16.21 -18.51 4.10
N ALA A 217 -15.44 -17.87 4.97
CA ALA A 217 -14.42 -18.52 5.79
C ALA A 217 -14.99 -19.19 7.05
N GLY A 218 -16.20 -18.80 7.49
CA GLY A 218 -16.84 -19.28 8.73
C GLY A 218 -17.87 -20.41 8.51
N GLY A 219 -18.13 -20.85 7.29
CA GLY A 219 -18.94 -22.01 6.96
C GLY A 219 -18.04 -23.17 6.57
#